data_6c2062ed95261e7cb2abf78a53e852a8
#
_entry.id   6c2062ed95261e7cb2abf78a53e852a8
#
_cell.length_a   1.000
_cell.length_b   1.000
_cell.length_c   1.000
_cell.angle_alpha   90.00
_cell.angle_beta   90.00
_cell.angle_gamma   90.00
#
_symmetry.space_group_name_H-M   'P 1'
#
loop_
_entity.id
_entity.type
_entity.pdbx_description
1 polymer ?
#
loop_
_entity_poly.entity_id
_entity_poly.type
_entity_poly.pdbx_seq_one_letter_code
_entity_poly.pdbx_strand_id
1 'polypeptide(L)'
;MKSLLKLLLLICVAAAINGCKKGGYGNYPGGVPYDVVALLDVRTIYHGEDVTLTRDLMFGGSKIGVVVISDHAEGNLPPGLLVVQDSRRLDLLRGISIELGPAAANYKPGDSLLIDVLGGVLTRKDGILMITGLSESHIAKKGRGVINVNTVNIAQLLAKPEDYESTLCILNKSSFNPAPQPGDVISGTKVINDGFANVTLYTDPGVSYANMAPYGLGAYVVIPFGKPDGSLEVRTRNADDMLNMGSSAQDILITGIMADPKGGDGGQEYVQLMATKDIDFSVTPYSIVVCNNAGASTPALDAGWATGGQRTIKWNITSGVVPKGKFFYFGFQGRKINGNAGTPFPPDAIFIQKTYSTSSGSTNAGDGGLVRPSNFGTSGPFANSGNASGVAIFKGTTVTEQSVPVDVLFIASGGGASIYDPSLNPPRGYRICNNDWYSMYSVVINPETYKPETIPYLYYRSPGNTTFMPYATNERHPTAATDASLFNMMGGVYNVTLGRWTTARKQTVVELFQVETDGFPPATIDDIEKHPNVTRLEE
;
A
#
# COMPACT_ATOMS: atom_id res chain seq x y z
N MET A 1 -53.75 9.31 37.98
CA MET A 1 -52.39 9.61 37.57
C MET A 1 -51.29 9.11 38.52
N LYS A 2 -51.37 9.41 39.84
CA LYS A 2 -50.30 8.98 40.80
C LYS A 2 -50.15 7.45 40.92
N SER A 3 -51.24 6.68 40.81
CA SER A 3 -51.19 5.18 40.86
C SER A 3 -50.57 4.57 39.59
N LEU A 4 -50.82 5.17 38.43
CA LEU A 4 -50.26 4.70 37.15
C LEU A 4 -48.75 4.93 37.09
N LEU A 5 -48.28 6.06 37.63
CA LEU A 5 -46.87 6.40 37.72
C LEU A 5 -46.10 5.45 38.65
N LYS A 6 -46.71 5.05 39.77
CA LYS A 6 -46.15 4.07 40.70
C LYS A 6 -46.06 2.66 40.06
N LEU A 7 -47.07 2.28 39.28
CA LEU A 7 -47.06 1.01 38.55
C LEU A 7 -45.97 0.98 37.45
N LEU A 8 -45.83 2.10 36.73
CA LEU A 8 -44.75 2.24 35.73
C LEU A 8 -43.37 2.17 36.36
N LEU A 9 -43.17 2.84 37.49
CA LEU A 9 -41.90 2.80 38.23
C LEU A 9 -41.56 1.39 38.71
N LEU A 10 -42.57 0.66 39.20
CA LEU A 10 -42.39 -0.72 39.65
C LEU A 10 -42.04 -1.65 38.49
N ILE A 11 -42.62 -1.47 37.29
CA ILE A 11 -42.32 -2.23 36.09
C ILE A 11 -40.90 -1.91 35.60
N CYS A 12 -40.45 -0.64 35.63
CA CYS A 12 -39.10 -0.24 35.28
C CYS A 12 -38.07 -0.82 36.24
N VAL A 13 -38.34 -0.85 37.54
CA VAL A 13 -37.44 -1.48 38.53
C VAL A 13 -37.40 -2.99 38.35
N ALA A 14 -38.53 -3.65 38.09
CA ALA A 14 -38.58 -5.09 37.82
C ALA A 14 -37.86 -5.45 36.49
N ALA A 15 -37.93 -4.60 35.47
CA ALA A 15 -37.17 -4.77 34.23
C ALA A 15 -35.67 -4.55 34.43
N ALA A 16 -35.26 -3.59 35.24
CA ALA A 16 -33.87 -3.33 35.58
C ALA A 16 -33.23 -4.48 36.38
N ILE A 17 -33.99 -5.14 37.24
CA ILE A 17 -33.50 -6.29 38.02
C ILE A 17 -33.36 -7.56 37.14
N ASN A 18 -34.17 -7.69 36.08
CA ASN A 18 -34.06 -8.81 35.12
C ASN A 18 -33.11 -8.54 33.94
N GLY A 19 -32.64 -7.28 33.75
CA GLY A 19 -31.80 -6.85 32.64
C GLY A 19 -30.34 -7.34 32.71
N CYS A 20 -29.94 -7.95 33.81
CA CYS A 20 -28.56 -8.47 33.99
C CYS A 20 -28.47 -9.98 34.14
N LYS A 21 -29.41 -10.75 33.61
CA LYS A 21 -29.15 -12.15 33.37
C LYS A 21 -28.31 -12.27 32.10
N LYS A 22 -26.99 -12.08 32.22
CA LYS A 22 -26.03 -12.62 31.25
C LYS A 22 -26.35 -14.10 31.12
N GLY A 23 -26.89 -14.49 29.97
CA GLY A 23 -27.15 -15.89 29.68
C GLY A 23 -25.91 -16.74 29.93
N GLY A 24 -26.05 -17.75 30.80
CA GLY A 24 -25.34 -19.00 30.77
C GLY A 24 -23.80 -19.07 30.76
N TYR A 25 -23.11 -17.97 30.82
CA TYR A 25 -21.66 -18.02 31.12
C TYR A 25 -21.54 -17.94 32.63
N GLY A 26 -21.46 -19.10 33.25
CA GLY A 26 -21.30 -19.22 34.68
C GLY A 26 -20.01 -18.59 35.16
N ASN A 27 -20.03 -17.29 35.39
CA ASN A 27 -19.05 -16.60 36.22
C ASN A 27 -19.39 -16.90 37.71
N TYR A 28 -19.38 -18.17 38.06
CA TYR A 28 -19.34 -18.53 39.44
C TYR A 28 -17.93 -18.23 39.95
N PRO A 29 -17.76 -17.74 41.16
CA PRO A 29 -16.48 -17.83 41.85
C PRO A 29 -16.02 -19.30 41.79
N GLY A 30 -14.98 -19.62 41.00
CA GLY A 30 -14.54 -20.97 40.68
C GLY A 30 -15.19 -21.61 39.43
N GLY A 31 -15.75 -20.80 38.49
CA GLY A 31 -16.18 -21.30 37.17
C GLY A 31 -15.09 -22.07 36.44
N VAL A 32 -15.46 -23.08 35.64
CA VAL A 32 -14.49 -23.86 34.87
C VAL A 32 -13.82 -22.92 33.85
N PRO A 33 -12.49 -22.72 33.92
CA PRO A 33 -11.77 -21.91 32.96
C PRO A 33 -11.99 -22.44 31.54
N TYR A 34 -12.06 -21.55 30.57
CA TYR A 34 -12.07 -21.95 29.17
C TYR A 34 -10.76 -22.69 28.87
N ASP A 35 -10.83 -23.93 28.41
CA ASP A 35 -9.67 -24.83 28.31
C ASP A 35 -8.67 -24.42 27.19
N VAL A 36 -9.01 -23.45 26.36
CA VAL A 36 -8.17 -23.00 25.25
C VAL A 36 -7.63 -21.59 25.52
N VAL A 37 -6.32 -21.46 25.51
CA VAL A 37 -5.58 -20.21 25.73
C VAL A 37 -5.07 -19.67 24.40
N ALA A 38 -5.10 -18.36 24.22
CA ALA A 38 -4.56 -17.72 23.03
C ALA A 38 -3.02 -17.71 23.04
N LEU A 39 -2.41 -17.81 21.86
CA LEU A 39 -0.94 -17.78 21.75
C LEU A 39 -0.35 -16.46 22.27
N LEU A 40 -1.05 -15.35 22.14
CA LEU A 40 -0.63 -14.08 22.74
C LEU A 40 -0.36 -14.23 24.24
N ASP A 41 -1.27 -14.90 24.98
CA ASP A 41 -1.12 -15.12 26.42
C ASP A 41 -0.05 -16.16 26.73
N VAL A 42 0.01 -17.27 25.98
CA VAL A 42 1.05 -18.31 26.16
C VAL A 42 2.45 -17.73 26.00
N ARG A 43 2.66 -16.87 24.98
CA ARG A 43 3.98 -16.26 24.76
C ARG A 43 4.41 -15.34 25.91
N THR A 44 3.46 -14.72 26.63
CA THR A 44 3.78 -13.88 27.79
C THR A 44 4.31 -14.65 29.00
N ILE A 45 4.19 -15.99 29.02
CA ILE A 45 4.72 -16.83 30.11
C ILE A 45 6.26 -16.91 30.04
N TYR A 46 6.85 -16.72 28.83
CA TYR A 46 8.29 -16.79 28.65
C TYR A 46 8.98 -15.50 29.08
N HIS A 47 9.87 -15.57 30.05
CA HIS A 47 10.65 -14.44 30.56
C HIS A 47 12.17 -14.65 30.45
N GLY A 48 12.62 -15.44 29.50
CA GLY A 48 14.04 -15.66 29.21
C GLY A 48 14.58 -16.98 29.77
N GLU A 49 13.77 -17.72 30.52
CA GLU A 49 14.12 -19.04 31.09
C GLU A 49 13.10 -20.12 30.66
N ASP A 50 13.54 -21.35 30.62
CA ASP A 50 12.68 -22.49 30.28
C ASP A 50 11.56 -22.66 31.31
N VAL A 51 10.33 -22.80 30.84
CA VAL A 51 9.14 -22.88 31.67
C VAL A 51 8.31 -24.10 31.31
N THR A 52 8.11 -25.01 32.24
CA THR A 52 7.13 -26.10 32.07
C THR A 52 5.71 -25.54 32.16
N LEU A 53 4.91 -25.76 31.12
CA LEU A 53 3.53 -25.28 31.05
C LEU A 53 2.65 -26.08 32.00
N THR A 54 2.10 -25.40 32.99
CA THR A 54 1.14 -25.94 33.97
C THR A 54 -0.21 -25.26 33.79
N ARG A 55 -1.25 -25.86 34.34
CA ARG A 55 -2.60 -25.30 34.28
C ARG A 55 -2.68 -23.90 34.91
N ASP A 56 -1.93 -23.67 35.99
CA ASP A 56 -1.91 -22.38 36.66
C ASP A 56 -1.26 -21.30 35.77
N LEU A 57 -0.11 -21.60 35.16
CA LEU A 57 0.55 -20.70 34.21
C LEU A 57 -0.27 -20.48 32.92
N MET A 58 -1.06 -21.48 32.53
CA MET A 58 -1.96 -21.44 31.40
C MET A 58 -3.33 -20.83 31.76
N PHE A 59 -3.40 -19.98 32.78
CA PHE A 59 -4.62 -19.27 33.19
C PHE A 59 -5.82 -20.20 33.44
N GLY A 60 -5.56 -21.42 33.88
CA GLY A 60 -6.57 -22.46 34.09
C GLY A 60 -6.90 -23.32 32.87
N GLY A 61 -6.40 -23.01 31.70
CA GLY A 61 -6.54 -23.83 30.48
C GLY A 61 -5.48 -24.90 30.34
N SER A 62 -5.59 -25.72 29.32
CA SER A 62 -4.61 -26.77 28.99
C SER A 62 -4.22 -26.76 27.51
N LYS A 63 -4.96 -26.11 26.68
CA LYS A 63 -4.85 -26.24 25.23
C LYS A 63 -4.65 -24.92 24.52
N ILE A 64 -4.05 -25.00 23.34
CA ILE A 64 -4.04 -23.94 22.34
C ILE A 64 -4.83 -24.40 21.11
N GLY A 65 -5.56 -23.47 20.50
CA GLY A 65 -6.28 -23.74 19.25
C GLY A 65 -5.67 -22.89 18.14
N VAL A 66 -5.11 -23.52 17.13
CA VAL A 66 -4.19 -22.89 16.19
C VAL A 66 -4.40 -23.38 14.76
N VAL A 67 -3.82 -22.66 13.80
CA VAL A 67 -3.76 -23.07 12.40
C VAL A 67 -2.30 -23.27 12.00
N VAL A 68 -2.04 -24.37 11.31
CA VAL A 68 -0.70 -24.71 10.79
C VAL A 68 -0.34 -23.78 9.63
N ILE A 69 0.87 -23.25 9.66
CA ILE A 69 1.44 -22.44 8.57
C ILE A 69 2.69 -23.07 7.96
N SER A 70 3.35 -24.01 8.67
CA SER A 70 4.51 -24.72 8.12
C SER A 70 4.14 -25.68 7.01
N ASP A 71 5.00 -25.74 5.99
CA ASP A 71 4.99 -26.75 4.92
C ASP A 71 6.40 -27.38 4.85
N HIS A 72 6.48 -28.67 5.13
CA HIS A 72 7.76 -29.40 5.10
C HIS A 72 8.00 -30.15 3.80
N ALA A 73 7.13 -30.01 2.79
CA ALA A 73 7.24 -30.75 1.54
C ALA A 73 8.55 -30.48 0.81
N GLU A 74 9.03 -29.23 0.81
CA GLU A 74 10.26 -28.81 0.16
C GLU A 74 11.50 -28.80 1.11
N GLY A 75 11.30 -28.86 2.41
CA GLY A 75 12.41 -28.95 3.38
C GLY A 75 13.12 -27.63 3.72
N ASN A 76 12.57 -26.46 3.34
CA ASN A 76 13.22 -25.16 3.62
C ASN A 76 13.03 -24.66 5.05
N LEU A 77 12.02 -25.16 5.76
CA LEU A 77 11.79 -24.75 7.15
C LEU A 77 12.70 -25.53 8.10
N PRO A 78 12.96 -25.00 9.33
CA PRO A 78 13.74 -25.73 10.32
C PRO A 78 13.16 -27.13 10.55
N PRO A 79 13.97 -28.18 10.41
CA PRO A 79 13.46 -29.55 10.43
C PRO A 79 12.84 -29.90 11.78
N GLY A 80 11.71 -30.60 11.74
CA GLY A 80 11.01 -31.06 12.93
C GLY A 80 10.21 -30.01 13.69
N LEU A 81 10.12 -28.79 13.20
CA LEU A 81 9.30 -27.73 13.81
C LEU A 81 7.93 -27.61 13.11
N LEU A 82 6.87 -27.94 13.83
CA LEU A 82 5.52 -27.58 13.44
C LEU A 82 5.29 -26.11 13.80
N VAL A 83 5.08 -25.24 12.82
CA VAL A 83 4.83 -23.81 13.04
C VAL A 83 3.34 -23.54 12.94
N VAL A 84 2.80 -22.94 13.98
CA VAL A 84 1.37 -22.67 14.14
C VAL A 84 1.11 -21.24 14.59
N GLN A 85 -0.08 -20.72 14.29
CA GLN A 85 -0.46 -19.36 14.67
C GLN A 85 -1.94 -19.25 15.04
N ASP A 86 -2.30 -18.20 15.78
CA ASP A 86 -3.68 -17.78 16.03
C ASP A 86 -3.81 -16.24 16.14
N SER A 87 -5.06 -15.74 16.04
CA SER A 87 -5.43 -14.33 16.23
C SER A 87 -6.60 -14.17 17.20
N ARG A 88 -6.79 -15.10 18.11
CA ARG A 88 -7.98 -15.19 18.99
C ARG A 88 -8.10 -14.02 19.97
N ARG A 89 -6.97 -13.44 20.37
CA ARG A 89 -6.97 -12.35 21.33
C ARG A 89 -6.63 -11.04 20.65
N LEU A 90 -7.52 -10.07 20.74
CA LEU A 90 -7.36 -8.70 20.22
C LEU A 90 -7.10 -8.63 18.72
N ASP A 91 -7.46 -9.67 17.97
CA ASP A 91 -7.13 -9.84 16.53
C ASP A 91 -5.64 -9.72 16.21
N LEU A 92 -4.77 -9.87 17.24
CA LEU A 92 -3.33 -9.85 17.10
C LEU A 92 -2.84 -11.25 16.70
N LEU A 93 -2.27 -11.35 15.49
CA LEU A 93 -1.69 -12.58 15.00
C LEU A 93 -0.40 -12.90 15.76
N ARG A 94 -0.34 -14.07 16.39
CA ARG A 94 0.84 -14.59 17.08
C ARG A 94 1.10 -16.03 16.66
N GLY A 95 2.38 -16.39 16.59
CA GLY A 95 2.81 -17.73 16.22
C GLY A 95 3.68 -18.36 17.29
N ILE A 96 3.84 -19.67 17.19
CA ILE A 96 4.79 -20.44 17.97
C ILE A 96 5.25 -21.67 17.19
N SER A 97 6.48 -22.06 17.39
CA SER A 97 7.03 -23.32 16.89
C SER A 97 6.82 -24.43 17.91
N ILE A 98 6.59 -25.66 17.47
CA ILE A 98 6.45 -26.85 18.31
C ILE A 98 7.42 -27.91 17.81
N GLU A 99 8.31 -28.38 18.67
CA GLU A 99 9.27 -29.44 18.34
C GLU A 99 8.57 -30.79 18.32
N LEU A 100 8.31 -31.34 17.13
CA LEU A 100 7.68 -32.67 16.95
C LEU A 100 8.58 -33.67 16.22
N GLY A 101 9.80 -33.26 15.85
CA GLY A 101 10.66 -34.10 15.01
C GLY A 101 10.00 -34.44 13.66
N PRO A 102 10.21 -35.64 13.12
CA PRO A 102 9.68 -36.03 11.80
C PRO A 102 8.15 -35.92 11.69
N ALA A 103 7.41 -36.00 12.80
CA ALA A 103 5.96 -35.92 12.82
C ALA A 103 5.42 -34.54 12.41
N ALA A 104 6.23 -33.47 12.46
CA ALA A 104 5.84 -32.15 11.99
C ALA A 104 5.39 -32.17 10.51
N ALA A 105 5.95 -33.05 9.68
CA ALA A 105 5.61 -33.19 8.26
C ALA A 105 4.21 -33.80 8.01
N ASN A 106 3.56 -34.38 9.01
CA ASN A 106 2.21 -34.93 8.90
C ASN A 106 1.12 -33.84 8.85
N TYR A 107 1.49 -32.62 9.26
CA TYR A 107 0.57 -31.47 9.29
C TYR A 107 0.83 -30.54 8.10
N LYS A 108 -0.26 -30.04 7.51
CA LYS A 108 -0.20 -29.21 6.29
C LYS A 108 -0.72 -27.80 6.56
N PRO A 109 -0.29 -26.80 5.78
CA PRO A 109 -0.83 -25.46 5.87
C PRO A 109 -2.36 -25.46 5.86
N GLY A 110 -2.96 -24.72 6.78
CA GLY A 110 -4.42 -24.64 6.97
C GLY A 110 -5.03 -25.71 7.85
N ASP A 111 -4.27 -26.71 8.34
CA ASP A 111 -4.81 -27.64 9.33
C ASP A 111 -5.15 -26.89 10.63
N SER A 112 -6.38 -26.99 11.09
CA SER A 112 -6.84 -26.46 12.37
C SER A 112 -6.60 -27.49 13.47
N LEU A 113 -5.81 -27.13 14.47
CA LEU A 113 -5.38 -28.02 15.53
C LEU A 113 -5.84 -27.52 16.89
N LEU A 114 -6.16 -28.48 17.75
CA LEU A 114 -6.30 -28.30 19.19
C LEU A 114 -5.17 -29.10 19.86
N ILE A 115 -4.26 -28.41 20.53
CA ILE A 115 -3.05 -29.00 21.06
C ILE A 115 -3.06 -28.88 22.59
N ASP A 116 -2.97 -29.99 23.31
CA ASP A 116 -2.74 -30.00 24.76
C ASP A 116 -1.26 -29.71 25.01
N VAL A 117 -0.98 -28.63 25.72
CA VAL A 117 0.39 -28.15 25.93
C VAL A 117 0.88 -28.37 27.39
N LEU A 118 0.05 -28.95 28.23
CA LEU A 118 0.47 -29.21 29.63
C LEU A 118 1.64 -30.19 29.69
N GLY A 119 2.64 -29.86 30.51
CA GLY A 119 3.87 -30.62 30.62
C GLY A 119 4.91 -30.35 29.54
N GLY A 120 4.50 -29.66 28.45
CA GLY A 120 5.45 -29.13 27.48
C GLY A 120 6.31 -28.01 28.09
N VAL A 121 7.51 -27.83 27.54
CA VAL A 121 8.45 -26.80 28.01
C VAL A 121 8.48 -25.66 26.97
N LEU A 122 8.09 -24.47 27.40
CA LEU A 122 8.26 -23.24 26.63
C LEU A 122 9.70 -22.79 26.80
N THR A 123 10.46 -22.79 25.71
CA THR A 123 11.90 -22.54 25.68
C THR A 123 12.31 -21.77 24.44
N ARG A 124 13.47 -21.10 24.47
CA ARG A 124 14.11 -20.52 23.29
C ARG A 124 15.34 -21.35 22.94
N LYS A 125 15.20 -22.17 21.90
CA LYS A 125 16.25 -23.04 21.38
C LYS A 125 16.71 -22.57 20.02
N ASP A 126 18.00 -22.44 19.80
CA ASP A 126 18.61 -21.94 18.56
C ASP A 126 18.05 -20.56 18.11
N GLY A 127 17.65 -19.74 19.09
CA GLY A 127 17.04 -18.42 18.86
C GLY A 127 15.53 -18.44 18.66
N ILE A 128 14.89 -19.59 18.48
CA ILE A 128 13.45 -19.73 18.19
C ILE A 128 12.67 -20.03 19.48
N LEU A 129 11.63 -19.24 19.75
CA LEU A 129 10.69 -19.55 20.84
C LEU A 129 9.79 -20.71 20.44
N MET A 130 9.83 -21.79 21.23
CA MET A 130 9.10 -23.02 20.91
C MET A 130 8.59 -23.74 22.14
N ILE A 131 7.67 -24.66 21.91
CA ILE A 131 7.24 -25.66 22.91
C ILE A 131 7.89 -27.01 22.56
N THR A 132 8.60 -27.59 23.52
CA THR A 132 9.23 -28.91 23.39
C THR A 132 8.55 -29.93 24.32
N GLY A 133 8.88 -31.21 24.16
CA GLY A 133 8.35 -32.29 25.02
C GLY A 133 6.94 -32.76 24.65
N LEU A 134 6.37 -32.29 23.55
CA LEU A 134 5.09 -32.75 23.02
C LEU A 134 5.27 -33.88 21.99
N SER A 135 4.20 -34.62 21.75
CA SER A 135 4.10 -35.68 20.75
C SER A 135 2.77 -35.56 19.98
N GLU A 136 2.59 -36.35 18.92
CA GLU A 136 1.33 -36.36 18.15
C GLU A 136 0.10 -36.70 19.00
N SER A 137 0.27 -37.44 20.10
CA SER A 137 -0.85 -37.77 21.00
C SER A 137 -1.46 -36.54 21.70
N HIS A 138 -0.73 -35.43 21.78
CA HIS A 138 -1.22 -34.15 22.31
C HIS A 138 -2.04 -33.35 21.29
N ILE A 139 -2.07 -33.76 20.02
CA ILE A 139 -2.60 -32.99 18.92
C ILE A 139 -3.87 -33.60 18.37
N ALA A 140 -4.95 -32.83 18.41
CA ALA A 140 -6.22 -33.19 17.77
C ALA A 140 -6.49 -32.30 16.55
N LYS A 141 -6.51 -32.89 15.35
CA LYS A 141 -6.89 -32.18 14.12
C LYS A 141 -8.39 -31.95 14.11
N LYS A 142 -8.82 -30.70 13.90
CA LYS A 142 -10.22 -30.25 13.95
C LYS A 142 -10.82 -29.92 12.58
N GLY A 143 -10.04 -30.04 11.52
CA GLY A 143 -10.45 -29.71 10.15
C GLY A 143 -9.51 -28.69 9.50
N ARG A 144 -10.07 -27.78 8.73
CA ARG A 144 -9.32 -26.72 8.02
C ARG A 144 -9.66 -25.36 8.63
N GLY A 145 -8.68 -24.49 8.70
CA GLY A 145 -8.80 -23.13 9.22
C GLY A 145 -8.31 -22.09 8.21
N VAL A 146 -8.59 -20.84 8.48
CA VAL A 146 -8.10 -19.70 7.68
C VAL A 146 -6.71 -19.34 8.11
N ILE A 147 -5.79 -19.22 7.16
CA ILE A 147 -4.44 -18.69 7.41
C ILE A 147 -4.50 -17.16 7.31
N ASN A 148 -4.40 -16.50 8.44
CA ASN A 148 -4.20 -15.05 8.50
C ASN A 148 -2.74 -14.70 8.21
N VAL A 149 -2.47 -13.48 7.76
CA VAL A 149 -1.12 -13.01 7.43
C VAL A 149 -0.86 -11.62 7.97
N ASN A 150 0.37 -11.34 8.32
CA ASN A 150 0.86 -10.00 8.62
C ASN A 150 1.47 -9.40 7.34
N THR A 151 0.85 -8.39 6.76
CA THR A 151 1.50 -7.59 5.71
C THR A 151 2.32 -6.49 6.38
N VAL A 152 3.62 -6.59 6.31
CA VAL A 152 4.55 -5.71 7.04
C VAL A 152 5.72 -5.28 6.15
N ASN A 153 6.34 -4.15 6.48
CA ASN A 153 7.66 -3.82 5.96
C ASN A 153 8.77 -4.37 6.88
N ILE A 154 9.97 -4.49 6.32
CA ILE A 154 11.11 -5.09 7.04
C ILE A 154 11.47 -4.28 8.28
N ALA A 155 11.38 -2.94 8.24
CA ALA A 155 11.64 -2.10 9.41
C ALA A 155 10.65 -2.36 10.56
N GLN A 156 9.36 -2.57 10.25
CA GLN A 156 8.35 -2.96 11.25
C GLN A 156 8.63 -4.34 11.83
N LEU A 157 9.00 -5.30 10.97
CA LEU A 157 9.38 -6.65 11.37
C LEU A 157 10.55 -6.64 12.35
N LEU A 158 11.59 -5.83 12.06
CA LEU A 158 12.79 -5.76 12.90
C LEU A 158 12.59 -4.94 14.18
N ALA A 159 11.65 -4.00 14.19
CA ALA A 159 11.36 -3.19 15.38
C ALA A 159 10.66 -3.98 16.49
N LYS A 160 9.92 -5.05 16.14
CA LYS A 160 9.18 -5.89 17.08
C LYS A 160 9.22 -7.37 16.66
N PRO A 161 10.40 -7.98 16.66
CA PRO A 161 10.58 -9.34 16.15
C PRO A 161 9.72 -10.37 16.89
N GLU A 162 9.48 -10.18 18.18
CA GLU A 162 8.63 -11.04 19.00
C GLU A 162 7.16 -11.06 18.58
N ASP A 163 6.68 -10.01 17.93
CA ASP A 163 5.30 -9.95 17.43
C ASP A 163 5.11 -10.82 16.18
N TYR A 164 6.16 -11.02 15.40
CA TYR A 164 6.11 -11.65 14.08
C TYR A 164 6.77 -13.04 14.02
N GLU A 165 7.65 -13.36 14.98
CA GLU A 165 8.32 -14.67 15.05
C GLU A 165 7.31 -15.82 15.01
N SER A 166 7.57 -16.80 14.13
CA SER A 166 6.69 -17.96 13.89
C SER A 166 5.29 -17.61 13.38
N THR A 167 5.08 -16.42 12.79
CA THR A 167 3.85 -16.07 12.07
C THR A 167 4.09 -16.03 10.56
N LEU A 168 3.02 -16.11 9.77
CA LEU A 168 3.12 -15.90 8.33
C LEU A 168 3.10 -14.41 8.02
N CYS A 169 4.15 -13.93 7.35
CA CYS A 169 4.32 -12.53 6.97
C CYS A 169 4.41 -12.38 5.44
N ILE A 170 3.92 -11.27 4.92
CA ILE A 170 4.10 -10.87 3.53
C ILE A 170 4.99 -9.63 3.50
N LEU A 171 6.15 -9.76 2.84
CA LEU A 171 7.07 -8.68 2.53
C LEU A 171 6.84 -8.27 1.07
N ASN A 172 6.09 -7.21 0.87
CA ASN A 172 5.79 -6.72 -0.47
C ASN A 172 6.95 -5.92 -1.05
N LYS A 173 7.10 -5.94 -2.39
CA LYS A 173 8.04 -5.09 -3.14
C LYS A 173 9.45 -5.10 -2.54
N SER A 174 10.00 -6.29 -2.38
CA SER A 174 11.36 -6.48 -1.90
C SER A 174 12.28 -6.91 -3.04
N SER A 175 13.53 -6.49 -2.99
CA SER A 175 14.58 -6.87 -3.92
C SER A 175 15.77 -7.45 -3.16
N PHE A 176 16.60 -8.24 -3.83
CA PHE A 176 17.85 -8.70 -3.24
C PHE A 176 18.84 -7.53 -3.12
N ASN A 177 19.63 -7.53 -2.05
CA ASN A 177 20.67 -6.53 -1.80
C ASN A 177 22.02 -7.26 -1.55
N PRO A 178 23.01 -7.13 -2.45
CA PRO A 178 23.01 -6.31 -3.66
C PRO A 178 22.01 -6.78 -4.72
N ALA A 179 21.72 -5.91 -5.70
CA ALA A 179 20.83 -6.22 -6.82
C ALA A 179 21.30 -7.47 -7.58
N PRO A 180 20.37 -8.36 -7.98
CA PRO A 180 20.74 -9.62 -8.63
C PRO A 180 21.49 -9.41 -9.93
N GLN A 181 22.46 -10.26 -10.18
CA GLN A 181 23.21 -10.32 -11.44
C GLN A 181 22.82 -11.57 -12.25
N PRO A 182 23.02 -11.57 -13.58
CA PRO A 182 22.81 -12.76 -14.38
C PRO A 182 23.63 -13.94 -13.86
N GLY A 183 22.96 -15.07 -13.58
CA GLY A 183 23.58 -16.26 -13.01
C GLY A 183 23.47 -16.39 -11.49
N ASP A 184 23.00 -15.37 -10.80
CA ASP A 184 22.72 -15.47 -9.35
C ASP A 184 21.57 -16.45 -9.09
N VAL A 185 21.66 -17.12 -7.94
CA VAL A 185 20.63 -18.04 -7.44
C VAL A 185 20.22 -17.66 -6.02
N ILE A 186 19.02 -18.08 -5.62
CA ILE A 186 18.47 -17.75 -4.30
C ILE A 186 19.03 -18.63 -3.17
N SER A 187 19.77 -19.68 -3.49
CA SER A 187 20.35 -20.63 -2.54
C SER A 187 21.19 -19.96 -1.45
N GLY A 188 21.13 -20.52 -0.25
CA GLY A 188 21.90 -20.05 0.91
C GLY A 188 21.33 -18.79 1.55
N THR A 189 22.20 -18.09 2.26
CA THR A 189 21.86 -16.84 2.94
C THR A 189 21.95 -15.67 1.97
N LYS A 190 20.85 -14.96 1.82
CA LYS A 190 20.74 -13.74 1.01
C LYS A 190 20.18 -12.60 1.86
N VAL A 191 20.38 -11.39 1.42
CA VAL A 191 19.75 -10.21 2.02
C VAL A 191 18.67 -9.72 1.07
N ILE A 192 17.48 -9.45 1.60
CA ILE A 192 16.42 -8.74 0.88
C ILE A 192 16.16 -7.39 1.53
N ASN A 193 15.82 -6.41 0.71
CA ASN A 193 15.54 -5.03 1.08
C ASN A 193 14.23 -4.57 0.47
N ASP A 194 13.39 -3.93 1.24
CA ASP A 194 12.09 -3.40 0.81
C ASP A 194 12.08 -1.87 0.69
N GLY A 195 13.25 -1.24 0.71
CA GLY A 195 13.42 0.22 0.70
C GLY A 195 13.43 0.84 2.09
N PHE A 196 13.05 0.10 3.15
CA PHE A 196 13.08 0.58 4.53
C PHE A 196 14.20 -0.05 5.35
N ALA A 197 14.45 -1.34 5.18
CA ALA A 197 15.47 -2.08 5.93
C ALA A 197 15.91 -3.34 5.18
N ASN A 198 16.93 -4.00 5.71
CA ASN A 198 17.44 -5.29 5.25
C ASN A 198 17.00 -6.42 6.19
N VAL A 199 16.69 -7.59 5.65
CA VAL A 199 16.51 -8.83 6.43
C VAL A 199 17.17 -10.00 5.70
N THR A 200 17.63 -10.98 6.47
CA THR A 200 18.20 -12.21 5.92
C THR A 200 17.10 -13.16 5.46
N LEU A 201 17.12 -13.51 4.18
CA LEU A 201 16.34 -14.61 3.60
C LEU A 201 17.24 -15.84 3.48
N TYR A 202 16.83 -16.97 4.04
CA TYR A 202 17.55 -18.23 3.88
C TYR A 202 16.75 -19.20 3.01
N THR A 203 17.45 -19.79 2.03
CA THR A 203 16.96 -20.89 1.20
C THR A 203 17.92 -22.06 1.30
N ASP A 204 17.45 -23.20 1.78
CA ASP A 204 18.30 -24.40 1.91
C ASP A 204 18.80 -24.82 0.53
N PRO A 205 20.11 -25.09 0.38
CA PRO A 205 20.66 -25.52 -0.91
C PRO A 205 20.09 -26.84 -1.45
N GLY A 206 19.48 -27.65 -0.61
CA GLY A 206 18.89 -28.95 -0.97
C GLY A 206 17.46 -28.89 -1.48
N VAL A 207 16.79 -27.73 -1.42
CA VAL A 207 15.39 -27.62 -1.90
C VAL A 207 15.31 -27.56 -3.42
N SER A 208 14.19 -28.00 -4.00
CA SER A 208 14.02 -28.11 -5.46
C SER A 208 14.18 -26.77 -6.18
N TYR A 209 13.87 -25.66 -5.54
CA TYR A 209 13.90 -24.30 -6.09
C TYR A 209 15.15 -23.49 -5.73
N ALA A 210 16.13 -24.08 -5.04
CA ALA A 210 17.36 -23.38 -4.62
C ALA A 210 18.11 -22.68 -5.75
N ASN A 211 18.05 -23.23 -6.97
CA ASN A 211 18.71 -22.70 -8.15
C ASN A 211 17.86 -21.70 -8.96
N MET A 212 16.71 -21.28 -8.45
CA MET A 212 15.95 -20.23 -9.10
C MET A 212 16.73 -18.91 -9.10
N ALA A 213 16.58 -18.17 -10.20
CA ALA A 213 17.10 -16.80 -10.27
C ALA A 213 16.33 -15.88 -9.30
N PRO A 214 17.02 -15.00 -8.58
CA PRO A 214 16.36 -13.98 -7.76
C PRO A 214 15.50 -13.05 -8.60
N TYR A 215 14.34 -12.66 -8.10
CA TYR A 215 13.54 -11.65 -8.78
C TYR A 215 14.13 -10.25 -8.56
N GLY A 216 14.13 -9.43 -9.60
CA GLY A 216 14.51 -8.01 -9.49
C GLY A 216 13.58 -7.24 -8.55
N LEU A 217 12.29 -7.60 -8.58
CA LEU A 217 11.29 -7.14 -7.62
C LEU A 217 10.36 -8.31 -7.30
N GLY A 218 10.19 -8.62 -6.02
CA GLY A 218 9.35 -9.71 -5.57
C GLY A 218 8.46 -9.35 -4.39
N ALA A 219 7.44 -10.18 -4.17
CA ALA A 219 6.76 -10.29 -2.89
C ALA A 219 7.09 -11.66 -2.30
N TYR A 220 7.40 -11.68 -1.02
CA TYR A 220 7.85 -12.88 -0.32
C TYR A 220 6.91 -13.19 0.84
N VAL A 221 6.32 -14.39 0.81
CA VAL A 221 5.56 -14.93 1.93
C VAL A 221 6.53 -15.73 2.79
N VAL A 222 6.74 -15.29 4.00
CA VAL A 222 7.83 -15.79 4.84
C VAL A 222 7.36 -16.09 6.26
N ILE A 223 8.09 -16.98 6.92
CA ILE A 223 8.01 -17.20 8.37
C ILE A 223 9.31 -16.66 8.97
N PRO A 224 9.25 -15.64 9.84
CA PRO A 224 10.41 -15.16 10.59
C PRO A 224 10.79 -16.12 11.72
N PHE A 225 12.09 -16.38 11.85
CA PHE A 225 12.68 -17.16 12.94
C PHE A 225 13.77 -16.35 13.62
N GLY A 226 13.80 -16.40 14.94
CA GLY A 226 14.91 -15.84 15.72
C GLY A 226 16.18 -16.67 15.52
N LYS A 227 17.33 -16.00 15.63
CA LYS A 227 18.67 -16.63 15.61
C LYS A 227 19.34 -16.51 16.97
N PRO A 228 20.36 -17.34 17.25
CA PRO A 228 21.07 -17.29 18.54
C PRO A 228 21.73 -15.94 18.84
N ASP A 229 22.08 -15.18 17.81
CA ASP A 229 22.67 -13.85 17.92
C ASP A 229 21.64 -12.72 18.15
N GLY A 230 20.36 -13.07 18.26
CA GLY A 230 19.24 -12.15 18.43
C GLY A 230 18.74 -11.53 17.13
N SER A 231 19.35 -11.81 15.98
CA SER A 231 18.86 -11.38 14.68
C SER A 231 17.67 -12.23 14.21
N LEU A 232 16.99 -11.77 13.14
CA LEU A 232 15.95 -12.54 12.45
C LEU A 232 16.46 -13.09 11.12
N GLU A 233 16.00 -14.29 10.82
CA GLU A 233 16.08 -14.92 9.51
C GLU A 233 14.65 -15.20 9.03
N VAL A 234 14.34 -14.89 7.79
CA VAL A 234 13.05 -15.25 7.20
C VAL A 234 13.21 -16.39 6.22
N ARG A 235 12.23 -17.29 6.17
CA ARG A 235 12.22 -18.44 5.25
C ARG A 235 10.89 -18.53 4.53
N THR A 236 10.95 -18.85 3.24
CA THR A 236 9.79 -19.26 2.43
C THR A 236 9.49 -20.74 2.70
N ARG A 237 8.25 -21.17 2.55
CA ARG A 237 7.87 -22.58 2.71
C ARG A 237 8.23 -23.40 1.45
N ASN A 238 8.00 -22.78 0.29
CA ASN A 238 8.23 -23.38 -1.02
C ASN A 238 8.39 -22.27 -2.07
N ALA A 239 8.51 -22.64 -3.37
CA ALA A 239 8.67 -21.70 -4.48
C ALA A 239 7.47 -20.78 -4.67
N ASP A 240 6.23 -21.25 -4.38
CA ASP A 240 5.01 -20.45 -4.54
C ASP A 240 4.99 -19.23 -3.59
N ASP A 241 5.74 -19.28 -2.50
CA ASP A 241 5.86 -18.18 -1.55
C ASP A 241 6.69 -16.99 -2.08
N MET A 242 7.27 -17.14 -3.27
CA MET A 242 8.00 -16.08 -3.96
C MET A 242 7.25 -15.68 -5.22
N LEU A 243 6.70 -14.47 -5.23
CA LEU A 243 5.95 -13.95 -6.36
C LEU A 243 6.79 -12.92 -7.10
N ASN A 244 6.98 -13.16 -8.40
CA ASN A 244 7.61 -12.17 -9.26
C ASN A 244 6.63 -11.01 -9.49
N MET A 245 6.98 -9.84 -8.97
CA MET A 245 6.19 -8.62 -9.16
C MET A 245 6.56 -7.89 -10.46
N GLY A 246 7.53 -8.41 -11.21
CA GLY A 246 8.05 -7.79 -12.42
C GLY A 246 8.77 -6.47 -12.14
N SER A 247 9.15 -5.76 -13.20
CA SER A 247 9.53 -4.35 -13.08
C SER A 247 8.24 -3.54 -12.98
N SER A 248 7.80 -3.26 -11.77
CA SER A 248 6.63 -2.40 -11.52
C SER A 248 7.01 -0.92 -11.40
N ALA A 249 8.25 -0.57 -11.75
CA ALA A 249 8.66 0.82 -11.80
C ALA A 249 7.74 1.59 -12.74
N GLN A 250 7.17 2.66 -12.23
CA GLN A 250 6.39 3.59 -13.04
C GLN A 250 7.34 4.22 -14.05
N ASP A 251 7.00 4.14 -15.33
CA ASP A 251 7.84 4.71 -16.40
C ASP A 251 7.90 6.24 -16.33
N ILE A 252 6.82 6.84 -15.82
CA ILE A 252 6.62 8.29 -15.70
C ILE A 252 5.98 8.59 -14.34
N LEU A 253 6.50 9.59 -13.66
CA LEU A 253 5.96 10.11 -12.39
C LEU A 253 5.32 11.48 -12.61
N ILE A 254 4.19 11.74 -11.99
CA ILE A 254 3.61 13.08 -11.88
C ILE A 254 4.30 13.80 -10.73
N THR A 255 5.03 14.88 -11.03
CA THR A 255 5.86 15.60 -10.07
C THR A 255 5.36 17.00 -9.73
N GLY A 256 4.37 17.48 -10.46
CA GLY A 256 3.75 18.77 -10.15
C GLY A 256 2.68 19.20 -11.14
N ILE A 257 1.88 20.16 -10.73
CA ILE A 257 0.79 20.72 -11.53
C ILE A 257 0.69 22.22 -11.31
N MET A 258 0.56 22.96 -12.42
CA MET A 258 0.08 24.33 -12.46
C MET A 258 -1.36 24.33 -12.98
N ALA A 259 -2.33 24.43 -12.08
CA ALA A 259 -3.76 24.40 -12.41
C ALA A 259 -4.41 25.79 -12.43
N ASP A 260 -3.79 26.78 -11.79
CA ASP A 260 -4.33 28.13 -11.63
C ASP A 260 -3.21 29.17 -11.88
N PRO A 261 -2.76 29.30 -13.14
CA PRO A 261 -1.76 30.28 -13.51
C PRO A 261 -2.37 31.70 -13.45
N LYS A 262 -1.53 32.69 -13.24
CA LYS A 262 -1.93 34.11 -13.17
C LYS A 262 -2.60 34.59 -14.46
N GLY A 263 -3.82 35.09 -14.36
CA GLY A 263 -4.63 35.57 -15.51
C GLY A 263 -5.57 34.47 -16.04
N GLY A 264 -5.72 34.35 -17.33
CA GLY A 264 -6.59 33.32 -17.91
C GLY A 264 -5.92 31.94 -17.96
N ASP A 265 -6.59 30.90 -17.45
CA ASP A 265 -6.07 29.54 -17.33
C ASP A 265 -5.91 28.84 -18.67
N GLY A 266 -6.89 29.06 -19.57
CA GLY A 266 -7.00 28.33 -20.82
C GLY A 266 -5.73 28.40 -21.68
N GLY A 267 -5.07 27.26 -21.84
CA GLY A 267 -3.85 27.16 -22.61
C GLY A 267 -2.56 27.53 -21.87
N GLN A 268 -2.64 27.86 -20.58
CA GLN A 268 -1.48 28.21 -19.73
C GLN A 268 -1.17 27.16 -18.65
N GLU A 269 -2.10 26.26 -18.39
CA GLU A 269 -1.93 25.17 -17.42
C GLU A 269 -0.96 24.10 -17.93
N TYR A 270 -0.29 23.43 -17.02
CA TYR A 270 0.62 22.32 -17.35
C TYR A 270 0.82 21.34 -16.20
N VAL A 271 1.28 20.15 -16.56
CA VAL A 271 1.74 19.09 -15.64
C VAL A 271 3.24 18.93 -15.79
N GLN A 272 3.96 18.90 -14.67
CA GLN A 272 5.35 18.50 -14.63
C GLN A 272 5.42 16.98 -14.39
N LEU A 273 6.25 16.33 -15.17
CA LEU A 273 6.46 14.88 -15.18
C LEU A 273 7.95 14.57 -15.08
N MET A 274 8.29 13.37 -14.61
CA MET A 274 9.66 12.87 -14.61
C MET A 274 9.70 11.46 -15.21
N ALA A 275 10.66 11.22 -16.10
CA ALA A 275 10.91 9.89 -16.66
C ALA A 275 11.80 9.07 -15.70
N THR A 276 11.42 7.84 -15.40
CA THR A 276 12.22 6.92 -14.56
C THR A 276 13.17 6.06 -15.39
N LYS A 277 13.06 6.11 -16.71
CA LYS A 277 13.91 5.46 -17.70
C LYS A 277 13.98 6.35 -18.95
N ASP A 278 14.86 6.06 -19.88
CA ASP A 278 14.84 6.70 -21.19
C ASP A 278 13.56 6.34 -21.93
N ILE A 279 12.86 7.34 -22.45
CA ILE A 279 11.60 7.17 -23.17
C ILE A 279 11.69 7.85 -24.53
N ASP A 280 11.40 7.11 -25.60
CA ASP A 280 11.07 7.62 -26.92
C ASP A 280 9.58 7.39 -27.17
N PHE A 281 8.82 8.47 -27.17
CA PHE A 281 7.36 8.41 -27.34
C PHE A 281 6.91 7.96 -28.73
N SER A 282 7.81 8.00 -29.73
CA SER A 282 7.52 7.44 -31.05
C SER A 282 7.56 5.92 -31.08
N VAL A 283 8.33 5.33 -30.18
CA VAL A 283 8.47 3.86 -30.00
C VAL A 283 7.48 3.35 -28.97
N THR A 284 7.39 4.05 -27.83
CA THR A 284 6.49 3.71 -26.74
C THR A 284 5.60 4.90 -26.45
N PRO A 285 4.43 4.98 -27.09
CA PRO A 285 3.50 6.08 -26.86
C PRO A 285 2.83 5.99 -25.50
N TYR A 286 2.43 7.15 -24.97
CA TYR A 286 1.65 7.29 -23.77
C TYR A 286 0.42 8.16 -24.02
N SER A 287 -0.47 8.20 -23.07
CA SER A 287 -1.55 9.17 -23.02
C SER A 287 -1.68 9.76 -21.63
N ILE A 288 -2.10 11.01 -21.59
CA ILE A 288 -2.48 11.71 -20.38
C ILE A 288 -3.98 11.94 -20.38
N VAL A 289 -4.61 11.65 -19.27
CA VAL A 289 -6.05 11.86 -19.05
C VAL A 289 -6.19 12.89 -17.94
N VAL A 290 -6.95 13.92 -18.21
CA VAL A 290 -7.29 14.97 -17.25
C VAL A 290 -8.79 14.95 -16.99
N CYS A 291 -9.17 14.93 -15.74
CA CYS A 291 -10.56 14.98 -15.29
C CYS A 291 -10.77 16.20 -14.38
N ASN A 292 -11.54 17.16 -14.85
CA ASN A 292 -11.81 18.41 -14.10
C ASN A 292 -12.86 18.24 -12.98
N ASN A 293 -13.62 17.14 -12.99
CA ASN A 293 -14.59 16.83 -11.95
C ASN A 293 -14.54 15.32 -11.64
N ALA A 294 -13.48 14.92 -10.96
CA ALA A 294 -13.24 13.52 -10.62
C ALA A 294 -14.34 12.91 -9.73
N GLY A 295 -14.96 13.73 -8.87
CA GLY A 295 -16.04 13.27 -7.99
C GLY A 295 -17.32 12.85 -8.71
N ALA A 296 -17.57 13.41 -9.90
CA ALA A 296 -18.73 13.06 -10.75
C ALA A 296 -18.41 11.95 -11.77
N SER A 297 -17.16 11.52 -11.86
CA SER A 297 -16.73 10.48 -12.79
C SER A 297 -17.08 9.09 -12.30
N THR A 298 -17.25 8.15 -13.24
CA THR A 298 -17.43 6.74 -12.92
C THR A 298 -16.07 6.14 -12.61
N PRO A 299 -15.83 5.60 -11.41
CA PRO A 299 -14.57 4.96 -11.08
C PRO A 299 -14.42 3.62 -11.81
N ALA A 300 -13.22 3.34 -12.30
CA ALA A 300 -12.81 2.02 -12.73
C ALA A 300 -12.42 1.22 -11.48
N LEU A 301 -13.23 0.24 -11.09
CA LEU A 301 -13.11 -0.44 -9.80
C LEU A 301 -11.77 -1.17 -9.61
N ASP A 302 -11.22 -1.75 -10.69
CA ASP A 302 -10.03 -2.58 -10.64
C ASP A 302 -8.74 -1.79 -10.91
N ALA A 303 -8.85 -0.64 -11.59
CA ALA A 303 -7.70 0.14 -12.02
C ALA A 303 -7.42 1.37 -11.16
N GLY A 304 -8.35 1.79 -10.31
CA GLY A 304 -8.15 2.87 -9.34
C GLY A 304 -8.04 4.28 -9.95
N TRP A 305 -8.69 4.54 -11.08
CA TRP A 305 -8.76 5.86 -11.69
C TRP A 305 -10.18 6.18 -12.18
N ALA A 306 -10.46 7.46 -12.40
CA ALA A 306 -11.78 7.93 -12.83
C ALA A 306 -11.87 8.08 -14.34
N THR A 307 -12.96 7.59 -14.93
CA THR A 307 -13.29 7.81 -16.34
C THR A 307 -14.66 8.43 -16.48
N GLY A 308 -14.95 8.94 -17.67
CA GLY A 308 -16.24 9.52 -17.98
C GLY A 308 -16.44 10.85 -17.27
N GLY A 309 -17.70 11.19 -17.02
CA GLY A 309 -18.03 12.53 -16.58
C GLY A 309 -17.97 13.56 -17.72
N GLN A 310 -18.40 14.79 -17.43
CA GLN A 310 -18.56 15.80 -18.50
C GLN A 310 -17.27 16.55 -18.84
N ARG A 311 -16.21 16.42 -18.03
CA ARG A 311 -14.99 17.21 -18.17
C ARG A 311 -13.74 16.34 -18.07
N THR A 312 -13.70 15.29 -18.90
CA THR A 312 -12.58 14.37 -18.99
C THR A 312 -12.05 14.34 -20.41
N ILE A 313 -10.77 14.64 -20.58
CA ILE A 313 -10.11 14.72 -21.89
C ILE A 313 -8.85 13.86 -21.85
N LYS A 314 -8.58 13.21 -22.97
CA LYS A 314 -7.36 12.42 -23.19
C LYS A 314 -6.54 13.06 -24.31
N TRP A 315 -5.22 13.12 -24.11
CA TRP A 315 -4.25 13.45 -25.16
C TRP A 315 -3.20 12.37 -25.27
N ASN A 316 -2.84 12.03 -26.50
CA ASN A 316 -1.78 11.08 -26.80
C ASN A 316 -0.42 11.78 -26.84
N ILE A 317 0.59 11.12 -26.32
CA ILE A 317 1.99 11.52 -26.39
C ILE A 317 2.69 10.50 -27.30
N THR A 318 2.95 10.90 -28.54
CA THR A 318 3.42 10.00 -29.61
C THR A 318 4.72 10.45 -30.25
N SER A 319 5.36 11.49 -29.72
CA SER A 319 6.65 12.00 -30.22
C SER A 319 7.41 12.71 -29.12
N GLY A 320 8.73 12.78 -29.27
CA GLY A 320 9.66 13.35 -28.32
C GLY A 320 10.45 12.27 -27.57
N VAL A 321 11.61 12.67 -27.05
CA VAL A 321 12.52 11.83 -26.28
C VAL A 321 12.77 12.46 -24.93
N VAL A 322 12.70 11.66 -23.87
CA VAL A 322 12.97 12.11 -22.49
C VAL A 322 13.97 11.17 -21.86
N PRO A 323 15.17 11.64 -21.50
CA PRO A 323 16.16 10.85 -20.78
C PRO A 323 15.69 10.55 -19.33
N LYS A 324 16.16 9.43 -18.76
CA LYS A 324 15.96 9.07 -17.37
C LYS A 324 16.35 10.20 -16.42
N GLY A 325 15.51 10.44 -15.42
CA GLY A 325 15.72 11.45 -14.37
C GLY A 325 15.45 12.88 -14.82
N LYS A 326 15.06 13.10 -16.08
CA LYS A 326 14.74 14.45 -16.57
C LYS A 326 13.27 14.78 -16.30
N PHE A 327 13.06 16.03 -15.89
CA PHE A 327 11.73 16.62 -15.93
C PHE A 327 11.32 16.88 -17.36
N PHE A 328 10.02 16.74 -17.61
CA PHE A 328 9.39 17.19 -18.84
C PHE A 328 7.97 17.68 -18.52
N TYR A 329 7.40 18.38 -19.45
CA TYR A 329 6.13 19.07 -19.23
C TYR A 329 5.12 18.64 -20.26
N PHE A 330 3.90 18.47 -19.82
CA PHE A 330 2.73 18.37 -20.68
C PHE A 330 1.87 19.61 -20.48
N GLY A 331 1.58 20.32 -21.54
CA GLY A 331 0.78 21.54 -21.45
C GLY A 331 0.35 22.05 -22.83
N PHE A 332 0.00 23.32 -22.87
CA PHE A 332 -0.62 23.91 -24.03
C PHE A 332 0.25 25.01 -24.65
N GLN A 333 -0.31 25.75 -25.59
CA GLN A 333 0.41 26.74 -26.42
C GLN A 333 1.04 27.89 -25.62
N GLY A 334 0.59 28.13 -24.39
CA GLY A 334 1.11 29.23 -23.58
C GLY A 334 2.60 29.10 -23.26
N ARG A 335 3.06 27.90 -22.90
CA ARG A 335 4.45 27.59 -22.55
C ARG A 335 5.10 28.63 -21.62
N LYS A 336 4.37 29.03 -20.60
CA LYS A 336 4.82 30.00 -19.59
C LYS A 336 4.84 29.35 -18.21
N ILE A 337 5.81 29.77 -17.41
CA ILE A 337 5.95 29.27 -16.02
C ILE A 337 4.72 29.65 -15.19
N ASN A 338 4.19 30.86 -15.39
CA ASN A 338 2.99 31.31 -14.70
C ASN A 338 2.17 32.28 -15.56
N GLY A 339 1.24 31.74 -16.35
CA GLY A 339 0.30 32.53 -17.15
C GLY A 339 0.94 33.44 -18.21
N ASN A 340 0.12 34.22 -18.90
CA ASN A 340 0.52 34.95 -20.09
C ASN A 340 1.68 35.94 -19.90
N ALA A 341 1.76 36.60 -18.78
CA ALA A 341 2.83 37.56 -18.49
C ALA A 341 4.06 36.92 -17.81
N GLY A 342 3.99 35.62 -17.49
CA GLY A 342 5.08 34.92 -16.85
C GLY A 342 6.25 34.62 -17.77
N THR A 343 7.35 34.20 -17.19
CA THR A 343 8.59 33.81 -17.88
C THR A 343 8.31 32.63 -18.84
N PRO A 344 8.79 32.65 -20.08
CA PRO A 344 8.72 31.52 -20.97
C PRO A 344 9.50 30.32 -20.43
N PHE A 345 9.02 29.10 -20.70
CA PHE A 345 9.87 27.92 -20.56
C PHE A 345 11.10 28.06 -21.46
N PRO A 346 12.30 27.70 -20.97
CA PRO A 346 13.51 27.70 -21.78
C PRO A 346 13.33 26.87 -23.06
N PRO A 347 14.01 27.22 -24.17
CA PRO A 347 13.91 26.46 -25.43
C PRO A 347 14.32 24.99 -25.32
N ASP A 348 15.23 24.66 -24.41
CA ASP A 348 15.75 23.33 -24.12
C ASP A 348 14.87 22.53 -23.13
N ALA A 349 13.88 23.16 -22.51
CA ALA A 349 12.90 22.43 -21.70
C ALA A 349 12.10 21.46 -22.57
N ILE A 350 12.04 20.19 -22.13
CA ILE A 350 11.26 19.15 -22.83
C ILE A 350 9.79 19.40 -22.56
N PHE A 351 9.09 19.97 -23.55
CA PHE A 351 7.70 20.38 -23.43
C PHE A 351 6.83 19.73 -24.50
N ILE A 352 5.96 18.82 -24.06
CA ILE A 352 4.96 18.15 -24.92
C ILE A 352 3.75 19.09 -25.03
N GLN A 353 3.69 19.78 -26.16
CA GLN A 353 2.66 20.80 -26.39
C GLN A 353 1.45 20.23 -27.10
N LYS A 354 0.27 20.54 -26.58
CA LYS A 354 -1.01 20.31 -27.26
C LYS A 354 -1.73 21.63 -27.52
N THR A 355 -2.69 21.60 -28.41
CA THR A 355 -3.55 22.76 -28.68
C THR A 355 -4.78 22.72 -27.81
N TYR A 356 -5.07 23.83 -27.16
CA TYR A 356 -6.27 24.03 -26.35
C TYR A 356 -6.98 25.31 -26.84
N SER A 357 -8.26 25.20 -27.23
CA SER A 357 -9.03 26.34 -27.68
C SER A 357 -9.59 27.11 -26.47
N THR A 358 -9.31 28.42 -26.46
CA THR A 358 -9.85 29.35 -25.48
C THR A 358 -11.07 30.12 -25.99
N SER A 359 -11.54 29.80 -27.20
CA SER A 359 -12.72 30.46 -27.78
C SER A 359 -13.99 30.01 -27.07
N SER A 360 -14.88 30.97 -26.80
CA SER A 360 -16.19 30.66 -26.21
C SER A 360 -16.97 29.67 -27.08
N GLY A 361 -17.53 28.64 -26.47
CA GLY A 361 -18.28 27.60 -27.17
C GLY A 361 -17.44 26.53 -27.88
N SER A 362 -16.11 26.63 -27.85
CA SER A 362 -15.24 25.58 -28.39
C SER A 362 -15.31 24.29 -27.58
N THR A 363 -15.26 23.16 -28.28
CA THR A 363 -15.11 21.84 -27.66
C THR A 363 -13.67 21.38 -27.81
N ASN A 364 -13.00 21.13 -26.69
CA ASN A 364 -11.68 20.53 -26.69
C ASN A 364 -11.85 19.02 -26.71
N ALA A 365 -11.71 18.44 -27.89
CA ALA A 365 -12.01 17.02 -28.12
C ALA A 365 -10.87 16.07 -27.62
N GLY A 366 -9.65 16.57 -27.49
CA GLY A 366 -8.49 15.71 -27.25
C GLY A 366 -8.29 14.69 -28.39
N ASP A 367 -7.66 13.57 -28.05
CA ASP A 367 -7.34 12.50 -29.00
C ASP A 367 -8.28 11.27 -28.89
N GLY A 368 -9.48 11.45 -28.35
CA GLY A 368 -10.50 10.40 -28.30
C GLY A 368 -10.26 9.33 -27.23
N GLY A 369 -10.92 8.18 -27.38
CA GLY A 369 -10.93 7.08 -26.42
C GLY A 369 -12.22 7.03 -25.59
N LEU A 370 -12.18 6.33 -24.45
CA LEU A 370 -13.31 6.22 -23.51
C LEU A 370 -13.69 7.58 -22.89
N VAL A 371 -12.73 8.46 -22.83
CA VAL A 371 -12.83 9.80 -22.25
C VAL A 371 -13.59 10.73 -23.16
N ARG A 372 -14.52 11.48 -22.62
CA ARG A 372 -15.42 12.34 -23.42
C ARG A 372 -14.80 13.72 -23.65
N PRO A 373 -14.89 14.26 -24.85
CA PRO A 373 -14.57 15.66 -25.09
C PRO A 373 -15.50 16.56 -24.27
N SER A 374 -14.96 17.67 -23.80
CA SER A 374 -15.69 18.61 -22.98
C SER A 374 -15.47 20.03 -23.42
N ASN A 375 -16.45 20.88 -23.16
CA ASN A 375 -16.33 22.30 -23.39
C ASN A 375 -15.98 22.99 -22.07
N PHE A 376 -14.72 23.41 -21.94
CA PHE A 376 -14.25 24.20 -20.78
C PHE A 376 -14.35 25.71 -21.01
N GLY A 377 -14.76 26.13 -22.21
CA GLY A 377 -14.79 27.54 -22.56
C GLY A 377 -13.40 28.17 -22.52
N THR A 378 -13.28 29.28 -21.81
CA THR A 378 -12.00 29.98 -21.60
C THR A 378 -11.22 29.43 -20.39
N SER A 379 -11.84 28.57 -19.58
CA SER A 379 -11.20 27.90 -18.44
C SER A 379 -10.30 26.75 -18.90
N GLY A 380 -9.31 26.40 -18.13
CA GLY A 380 -8.43 25.27 -18.40
C GLY A 380 -9.02 23.91 -18.04
N PRO A 381 -8.33 22.82 -18.39
CA PRO A 381 -8.80 21.46 -18.10
C PRO A 381 -8.62 21.06 -16.63
N PHE A 382 -7.83 21.76 -15.84
CA PHE A 382 -7.66 21.48 -14.42
C PHE A 382 -8.67 22.25 -13.57
N ALA A 383 -9.14 21.65 -12.48
CA ALA A 383 -9.96 22.37 -11.54
C ALA A 383 -9.10 23.30 -10.69
N ASN A 384 -9.47 24.57 -10.66
CA ASN A 384 -8.88 25.60 -9.83
C ASN A 384 -9.88 26.16 -8.78
N SER A 385 -11.06 25.60 -8.70
CA SER A 385 -12.10 26.00 -7.76
C SER A 385 -13.03 24.83 -7.46
N GLY A 386 -13.36 24.61 -6.22
CA GLY A 386 -14.48 23.79 -5.74
C GLY A 386 -14.61 22.33 -6.22
N ASN A 387 -14.08 21.96 -7.35
CA ASN A 387 -14.19 20.60 -7.91
C ASN A 387 -12.88 19.82 -7.75
N ALA A 388 -12.99 18.56 -7.35
CA ALA A 388 -11.85 17.65 -7.39
C ALA A 388 -11.44 17.39 -8.85
N SER A 389 -10.14 17.43 -9.12
CA SER A 389 -9.58 17.10 -10.42
C SER A 389 -8.62 15.92 -10.35
N GLY A 390 -8.32 15.32 -11.49
CA GLY A 390 -7.38 14.23 -11.57
C GLY A 390 -6.55 14.28 -12.84
N VAL A 391 -5.34 13.77 -12.74
CA VAL A 391 -4.42 13.52 -13.85
C VAL A 391 -3.96 12.09 -13.78
N ALA A 392 -4.02 11.36 -14.88
CA ALA A 392 -3.55 9.99 -14.98
C ALA A 392 -2.71 9.81 -16.25
N ILE A 393 -1.62 9.08 -16.13
CA ILE A 393 -0.75 8.71 -17.25
C ILE A 393 -0.96 7.23 -17.58
N PHE A 394 -1.13 6.93 -18.86
CA PHE A 394 -1.29 5.56 -19.36
C PHE A 394 -0.23 5.24 -20.41
N LYS A 395 0.21 4.01 -20.43
CA LYS A 395 1.04 3.47 -21.51
C LYS A 395 0.15 3.13 -22.70
N GLY A 396 0.53 3.58 -23.90
CA GLY A 396 -0.27 3.46 -25.11
C GLY A 396 -1.25 4.61 -25.31
N THR A 397 -2.00 4.54 -26.42
CA THR A 397 -2.95 5.59 -26.84
C THR A 397 -4.41 5.18 -26.65
N THR A 398 -4.68 3.90 -26.38
CA THR A 398 -6.02 3.39 -26.09
C THR A 398 -6.19 3.28 -24.59
N VAL A 399 -7.16 4.01 -24.04
CA VAL A 399 -7.52 3.99 -22.62
C VAL A 399 -8.95 3.48 -22.50
N THR A 400 -9.13 2.46 -21.69
CA THR A 400 -10.43 1.81 -21.39
C THR A 400 -10.66 1.79 -19.88
N GLU A 401 -11.82 1.34 -19.46
CA GLU A 401 -12.14 1.13 -18.02
C GLU A 401 -11.21 0.13 -17.34
N GLN A 402 -10.61 -0.76 -18.12
CA GLN A 402 -9.68 -1.78 -17.64
C GLN A 402 -8.22 -1.33 -17.73
N SER A 403 -7.96 -0.13 -18.27
CA SER A 403 -6.60 0.38 -18.37
C SER A 403 -6.05 0.71 -17.01
N VAL A 404 -4.81 0.31 -16.79
CA VAL A 404 -4.08 0.55 -15.56
C VAL A 404 -3.17 1.76 -15.74
N PRO A 405 -3.29 2.81 -14.93
CA PRO A 405 -2.46 3.99 -15.06
C PRO A 405 -1.02 3.70 -14.65
N VAL A 406 -0.09 4.38 -15.30
CA VAL A 406 1.33 4.42 -14.90
C VAL A 406 1.48 5.24 -13.62
N ASP A 407 0.84 6.39 -13.56
CA ASP A 407 0.73 7.21 -12.36
C ASP A 407 -0.59 7.98 -12.36
N VAL A 408 -1.10 8.27 -11.17
CA VAL A 408 -2.35 9.01 -10.95
C VAL A 408 -2.19 10.02 -9.84
N LEU A 409 -2.73 11.20 -10.03
CA LEU A 409 -2.82 12.24 -9.01
C LEU A 409 -4.21 12.86 -9.00
N PHE A 410 -4.84 12.92 -7.83
CA PHE A 410 -6.10 13.62 -7.63
C PHE A 410 -5.92 14.83 -6.72
N ILE A 411 -6.44 15.96 -7.16
CA ILE A 411 -6.47 17.22 -6.43
C ILE A 411 -7.89 17.38 -5.89
N ALA A 412 -8.03 17.36 -4.57
CA ALA A 412 -9.28 17.69 -3.91
C ALA A 412 -9.30 19.19 -3.61
N SER A 413 -10.20 19.90 -4.22
CA SER A 413 -10.52 21.25 -3.76
C SER A 413 -11.52 21.19 -2.60
N GLY A 414 -11.53 22.17 -1.73
CA GLY A 414 -12.37 22.22 -0.53
C GLY A 414 -13.88 22.34 -0.75
N GLY A 415 -14.37 22.19 -1.98
CA GLY A 415 -15.71 22.52 -2.39
C GLY A 415 -16.64 21.34 -2.69
N GLY A 416 -16.69 20.32 -1.89
CA GLY A 416 -17.85 19.42 -1.84
C GLY A 416 -17.96 18.33 -2.91
N ALA A 417 -17.09 18.22 -3.88
CA ALA A 417 -16.99 17.02 -4.72
C ALA A 417 -16.01 16.05 -4.08
N SER A 418 -16.51 15.16 -3.23
CA SER A 418 -15.70 14.07 -2.69
C SER A 418 -15.22 13.18 -3.83
N ILE A 419 -13.90 13.00 -3.94
CA ILE A 419 -13.31 12.00 -4.84
C ILE A 419 -13.32 10.61 -4.22
N TYR A 420 -13.78 10.48 -2.98
CA TYR A 420 -13.90 9.22 -2.27
C TYR A 420 -15.09 9.22 -1.33
N ASP A 421 -15.99 8.28 -1.53
CA ASP A 421 -17.13 8.03 -0.65
C ASP A 421 -17.01 6.63 -0.02
N PRO A 422 -16.61 6.56 1.25
CA PRO A 422 -16.48 5.31 1.95
C PRO A 422 -17.82 4.72 2.40
N SER A 423 -18.92 5.49 2.33
CA SER A 423 -20.25 5.05 2.78
C SER A 423 -20.90 4.07 1.79
N LEU A 424 -20.43 4.05 0.55
CA LEU A 424 -20.94 3.14 -0.47
C LEU A 424 -20.34 1.74 -0.34
N ASN A 425 -21.07 0.74 -0.81
CA ASN A 425 -20.59 -0.66 -0.86
C ASN A 425 -20.67 -1.20 -2.31
N PRO A 426 -19.55 -1.44 -3.01
CA PRO A 426 -18.19 -1.07 -2.59
C PRO A 426 -18.00 0.47 -2.49
N PRO A 427 -17.06 0.95 -1.69
CA PRO A 427 -16.70 2.36 -1.65
C PRO A 427 -16.34 2.87 -3.03
N ARG A 428 -16.67 4.12 -3.34
CA ARG A 428 -16.41 4.74 -4.66
C ARG A 428 -15.51 5.96 -4.54
N GLY A 429 -14.85 6.27 -5.65
CA GLY A 429 -13.95 7.40 -5.77
C GLY A 429 -12.49 7.06 -5.45
N TYR A 430 -11.66 8.08 -5.40
CA TYR A 430 -10.22 7.93 -5.34
C TYR A 430 -9.62 8.77 -4.25
N ARG A 431 -8.50 8.32 -3.72
CA ARG A 431 -7.60 9.07 -2.87
C ARG A 431 -6.27 9.24 -3.57
N ILE A 432 -5.55 10.31 -3.24
CA ILE A 432 -4.21 10.52 -3.74
C ILE A 432 -3.28 9.56 -3.03
N CYS A 433 -2.52 8.82 -3.80
CA CYS A 433 -1.43 8.02 -3.30
C CYS A 433 -0.16 8.87 -3.30
N ASN A 434 0.35 9.17 -2.14
CA ASN A 434 1.56 9.95 -1.95
C ASN A 434 2.74 9.13 -1.41
N ASN A 435 2.59 7.82 -1.36
CA ASN A 435 3.59 6.87 -0.89
C ASN A 435 3.63 5.64 -1.82
N ASP A 436 4.38 4.63 -1.43
CA ASP A 436 4.57 3.40 -2.18
C ASP A 436 3.39 2.43 -2.20
N TRP A 437 2.29 2.76 -1.57
CA TRP A 437 1.03 2.01 -1.63
C TRP A 437 0.35 2.11 -3.00
N TYR A 438 1.03 2.61 -3.97
CA TYR A 438 0.69 2.58 -5.38
C TYR A 438 0.87 1.18 -6.00
N SER A 439 0.85 0.17 -5.20
CA SER A 439 0.84 -1.20 -5.68
C SER A 439 -0.51 -1.49 -6.30
N MET A 440 -0.52 -1.91 -7.54
CA MET A 440 -1.74 -2.33 -8.22
C MET A 440 -2.16 -3.74 -7.84
N TYR A 441 -1.32 -4.43 -7.11
CA TYR A 441 -1.57 -5.78 -6.65
C TYR A 441 -1.28 -5.88 -5.15
N SER A 442 -2.13 -6.60 -4.45
CA SER A 442 -1.89 -7.08 -3.10
C SER A 442 -1.65 -8.59 -3.14
N VAL A 443 -0.91 -9.10 -2.19
CA VAL A 443 -0.73 -10.54 -2.01
C VAL A 443 -1.65 -11.01 -0.90
N VAL A 444 -2.39 -12.07 -1.16
CA VAL A 444 -3.27 -12.74 -0.20
C VAL A 444 -3.01 -14.23 -0.19
N ILE A 445 -3.42 -14.92 0.86
CA ILE A 445 -3.41 -16.39 0.88
C ILE A 445 -4.79 -16.87 0.44
N ASN A 446 -4.84 -17.59 -0.64
CA ASN A 446 -6.07 -18.21 -1.12
C ASN A 446 -6.61 -19.18 -0.06
N PRO A 447 -7.86 -19.04 0.39
CA PRO A 447 -8.39 -19.83 1.51
C PRO A 447 -8.66 -21.31 1.16
N GLU A 448 -8.68 -21.66 -0.13
CA GLU A 448 -8.91 -23.04 -0.57
C GLU A 448 -7.60 -23.78 -0.83
N THR A 449 -6.64 -23.13 -1.49
CA THR A 449 -5.37 -23.73 -1.88
C THR A 449 -4.25 -23.50 -0.86
N TYR A 450 -4.40 -22.51 0.02
CA TYR A 450 -3.40 -22.05 0.99
C TYR A 450 -2.09 -21.52 0.37
N LYS A 451 -2.15 -21.22 -0.94
CA LYS A 451 -1.06 -20.62 -1.70
C LYS A 451 -1.22 -19.10 -1.76
N PRO A 452 -0.12 -18.37 -1.85
CA PRO A 452 -0.18 -16.95 -2.12
C PRO A 452 -0.63 -16.68 -3.56
N GLU A 453 -1.42 -15.65 -3.73
CA GLU A 453 -1.86 -15.15 -5.02
C GLU A 453 -1.92 -13.63 -5.02
N THR A 454 -1.78 -13.03 -6.20
CA THR A 454 -1.93 -11.59 -6.36
C THR A 454 -3.38 -11.26 -6.71
N ILE A 455 -3.92 -10.28 -6.01
CA ILE A 455 -5.22 -9.69 -6.36
C ILE A 455 -5.05 -8.23 -6.73
N PRO A 456 -5.89 -7.68 -7.62
CA PRO A 456 -5.87 -6.25 -7.93
C PRO A 456 -6.06 -5.42 -6.66
N TYR A 457 -5.20 -4.40 -6.51
CA TYR A 457 -5.29 -3.50 -5.38
C TYR A 457 -6.18 -2.32 -5.75
N LEU A 458 -7.26 -2.15 -5.04
CA LEU A 458 -8.20 -1.07 -5.30
C LEU A 458 -7.70 0.21 -4.62
N TYR A 459 -7.30 1.21 -5.38
CA TYR A 459 -6.73 2.48 -4.90
C TYR A 459 -7.60 3.15 -3.83
N TYR A 460 -8.90 3.16 -4.00
CA TYR A 460 -9.81 3.78 -3.03
C TYR A 460 -9.92 3.00 -1.71
N ARG A 461 -9.39 1.78 -1.63
CA ARG A 461 -9.33 0.97 -0.40
C ARG A 461 -7.94 0.94 0.23
N SER A 462 -6.95 1.53 -0.43
CA SER A 462 -5.57 1.49 0.04
C SER A 462 -5.40 2.20 1.38
N PRO A 463 -4.86 1.54 2.42
CA PRO A 463 -4.57 2.19 3.70
C PRO A 463 -3.59 3.36 3.57
N GLY A 464 -2.61 3.25 2.66
CA GLY A 464 -1.64 4.30 2.39
C GLY A 464 -2.18 5.45 1.53
N ASN A 465 -3.34 5.25 0.90
CA ASN A 465 -3.95 6.20 -0.02
C ASN A 465 -4.98 7.08 0.72
N THR A 466 -4.57 7.75 1.76
CA THR A 466 -5.46 8.51 2.64
C THR A 466 -5.38 10.02 2.48
N THR A 467 -4.36 10.51 1.76
CA THR A 467 -4.07 11.94 1.65
C THR A 467 -4.66 12.50 0.38
N PHE A 468 -5.44 13.54 0.51
CA PHE A 468 -5.81 14.41 -0.60
C PHE A 468 -4.71 15.44 -0.80
N MET A 469 -4.48 15.86 -2.04
CA MET A 469 -3.77 17.10 -2.31
C MET A 469 -4.82 18.22 -2.25
N PRO A 470 -4.88 18.99 -1.16
CA PRO A 470 -5.84 20.08 -1.08
C PRO A 470 -5.49 21.12 -2.14
N TYR A 471 -6.50 21.75 -2.67
CA TYR A 471 -6.32 22.98 -3.42
C TYR A 471 -5.72 24.02 -2.47
N ALA A 472 -4.52 24.48 -2.75
CA ALA A 472 -3.80 25.36 -1.84
C ALA A 472 -4.31 26.79 -1.97
N THR A 473 -4.61 27.40 -0.85
CA THR A 473 -4.74 28.86 -0.73
C THR A 473 -3.41 29.42 -0.25
N ASN A 474 -2.96 30.50 -0.84
CA ASN A 474 -1.77 31.21 -0.42
C ASN A 474 -2.05 32.03 0.85
N GLU A 475 -1.14 32.02 1.81
CA GLU A 475 -1.25 32.87 3.01
C GLU A 475 -1.29 34.36 2.68
N ARG A 476 -0.68 34.78 1.57
CA ARG A 476 -0.73 36.16 1.04
C ARG A 476 -2.03 36.51 0.35
N HIS A 477 -2.74 35.48 -0.14
CA HIS A 477 -4.00 35.63 -0.86
C HIS A 477 -5.07 34.69 -0.30
N PRO A 478 -5.42 34.79 0.98
CA PRO A 478 -6.29 33.81 1.65
C PRO A 478 -7.72 33.79 1.12
N THR A 479 -8.11 34.80 0.35
CA THR A 479 -9.45 34.92 -0.22
C THR A 479 -9.51 34.69 -1.74
N ALA A 480 -8.37 34.57 -2.40
CA ALA A 480 -8.31 34.39 -3.83
C ALA A 480 -8.41 32.89 -4.16
N ALA A 481 -9.61 32.43 -4.38
CA ALA A 481 -9.84 31.12 -4.99
C ALA A 481 -9.48 31.07 -6.48
N THR A 482 -9.09 32.20 -7.07
CA THR A 482 -8.76 32.35 -8.48
C THR A 482 -7.46 33.12 -8.62
N ASP A 483 -6.69 32.83 -9.65
CA ASP A 483 -5.40 33.49 -9.95
C ASP A 483 -4.33 33.24 -8.86
N ALA A 484 -4.32 32.06 -8.25
CA ALA A 484 -3.49 31.78 -7.10
C ALA A 484 -1.99 31.75 -7.40
N SER A 485 -1.58 31.57 -8.65
CA SER A 485 -0.16 31.49 -9.05
C SER A 485 0.64 30.42 -8.31
N LEU A 486 -0.01 29.34 -7.91
CA LEU A 486 0.57 28.31 -7.05
C LEU A 486 0.88 27.05 -7.88
N PHE A 487 2.15 26.71 -7.95
CA PHE A 487 2.59 25.42 -8.47
C PHE A 487 2.53 24.38 -7.35
N ASN A 488 1.75 23.35 -7.58
CA ASN A 488 1.62 22.22 -6.67
C ASN A 488 2.70 21.18 -6.99
N MET A 489 3.85 21.28 -6.33
CA MET A 489 4.94 20.35 -6.46
C MET A 489 4.64 19.08 -5.65
N MET A 490 4.90 17.92 -6.22
CA MET A 490 4.78 16.61 -5.58
C MET A 490 6.16 15.97 -5.46
N GLY A 491 6.86 16.27 -4.38
CA GLY A 491 8.24 15.83 -4.18
C GLY A 491 8.36 14.64 -3.22
N GLY A 492 9.33 13.82 -3.47
CA GLY A 492 9.70 12.64 -2.69
C GLY A 492 10.91 11.95 -3.29
N VAL A 493 11.24 10.75 -2.82
CA VAL A 493 12.32 9.93 -3.39
C VAL A 493 11.70 8.64 -3.93
N TYR A 494 11.88 8.41 -5.22
CA TYR A 494 11.38 7.22 -5.91
C TYR A 494 12.53 6.29 -6.26
N ASN A 495 12.50 5.06 -5.72
CA ASN A 495 13.48 4.04 -6.05
C ASN A 495 13.04 3.30 -7.33
N VAL A 496 13.87 3.38 -8.36
CA VAL A 496 13.56 2.85 -9.69
C VAL A 496 13.62 1.32 -9.71
N THR A 497 14.55 0.73 -8.97
CA THR A 497 14.71 -0.72 -8.87
C THR A 497 13.53 -1.35 -8.11
N LEU A 498 13.14 -0.75 -6.99
CA LEU A 498 12.02 -1.23 -6.18
C LEU A 498 10.66 -0.85 -6.76
N GLY A 499 10.60 0.12 -7.68
CA GLY A 499 9.35 0.61 -8.25
C GLY A 499 8.43 1.26 -7.21
N ARG A 500 9.00 2.00 -6.24
CA ARG A 500 8.26 2.56 -5.11
C ARG A 500 8.87 3.84 -4.56
N TRP A 501 8.07 4.60 -3.82
CA TRP A 501 8.55 5.76 -3.08
C TRP A 501 9.20 5.31 -1.76
N THR A 502 10.50 5.54 -1.60
CA THR A 502 11.23 5.32 -0.34
C THR A 502 11.10 6.52 0.59
N THR A 503 10.92 7.71 0.03
CA THR A 503 10.36 8.85 0.75
C THR A 503 9.02 9.20 0.14
N ALA A 504 7.97 9.19 0.95
CA ALA A 504 6.61 9.44 0.51
C ALA A 504 6.48 10.77 -0.24
N ARG A 505 5.73 10.76 -1.34
CA ARG A 505 5.43 11.95 -2.14
C ARG A 505 4.63 12.94 -1.29
N LYS A 506 5.11 14.17 -1.20
CA LYS A 506 4.50 15.23 -0.40
C LYS A 506 4.27 16.48 -1.25
N GLN A 507 3.11 17.09 -1.10
CA GLN A 507 2.81 18.39 -1.69
C GLN A 507 3.66 19.49 -1.05
N THR A 508 4.28 20.29 -1.92
CA THR A 508 4.85 21.59 -1.57
C THR A 508 4.24 22.63 -2.50
N VAL A 509 3.70 23.67 -1.93
CA VAL A 509 3.11 24.77 -2.70
C VAL A 509 4.18 25.81 -2.96
N VAL A 510 4.44 26.10 -4.23
CA VAL A 510 5.42 27.08 -4.66
C VAL A 510 4.69 28.25 -5.33
N GLU A 511 4.80 29.44 -4.74
CA GLU A 511 4.27 30.65 -5.34
C GLU A 511 5.19 31.12 -6.47
N LEU A 512 4.62 31.31 -7.66
CA LEU A 512 5.36 31.71 -8.85
C LEU A 512 4.98 33.14 -9.26
N PHE A 513 5.90 34.07 -9.14
CA PHE A 513 5.68 35.47 -9.50
C PHE A 513 5.86 35.70 -11.01
N GLN A 514 5.02 36.55 -11.60
CA GLN A 514 5.20 36.97 -13.01
C GLN A 514 6.19 38.11 -13.17
N VAL A 515 6.24 38.98 -12.17
CA VAL A 515 7.11 40.16 -12.07
C VAL A 515 7.75 40.21 -10.70
N GLU A 516 8.77 41.02 -10.53
CA GLU A 516 9.35 41.24 -9.21
C GLU A 516 8.26 41.69 -8.23
N THR A 517 8.12 40.96 -7.14
CA THR A 517 7.10 41.17 -6.13
C THR A 517 7.70 40.94 -4.75
N ASP A 518 7.63 41.95 -3.87
CA ASP A 518 8.17 41.89 -2.50
C ASP A 518 9.64 41.42 -2.42
N GLY A 519 10.46 41.78 -3.44
CA GLY A 519 11.86 41.36 -3.52
C GLY A 519 12.09 39.97 -4.11
N PHE A 520 11.04 39.27 -4.53
CA PHE A 520 11.15 38.00 -5.28
C PHE A 520 11.19 38.30 -6.79
N PRO A 521 12.15 37.72 -7.53
CA PRO A 521 12.22 37.89 -8.98
C PRO A 521 11.08 37.16 -9.68
N PRO A 522 10.84 37.45 -10.98
CA PRO A 522 9.95 36.62 -11.80
C PRO A 522 10.37 35.16 -11.78
N ALA A 523 9.41 34.28 -11.62
CA ALA A 523 9.65 32.84 -11.52
C ALA A 523 10.27 32.27 -12.79
N THR A 524 11.16 31.32 -12.62
CA THR A 524 11.84 30.59 -13.70
C THR A 524 11.63 29.09 -13.56
N ILE A 525 12.14 28.31 -14.50
CA ILE A 525 12.08 26.84 -14.43
C ILE A 525 12.85 26.30 -13.20
N ASP A 526 13.86 27.03 -12.73
CA ASP A 526 14.65 26.63 -11.57
C ASP A 526 13.82 26.59 -10.28
N ASP A 527 12.79 27.41 -10.17
CA ASP A 527 11.90 27.42 -9.01
C ASP A 527 11.10 26.09 -8.88
N ILE A 528 10.92 25.38 -9.99
CA ILE A 528 10.17 24.12 -10.02
C ILE A 528 11.02 22.88 -10.32
N GLU A 529 12.29 23.04 -10.75
CA GLU A 529 13.21 21.91 -10.99
C GLU A 529 14.36 21.81 -9.98
N LYS A 530 14.77 22.92 -9.36
CA LYS A 530 15.87 22.96 -8.40
C LYS A 530 15.41 23.24 -6.96
N HIS A 531 14.12 23.30 -6.74
CA HIS A 531 13.55 23.42 -5.39
C HIS A 531 14.01 22.25 -4.51
N PRO A 532 14.32 22.47 -3.21
CA PRO A 532 14.80 21.39 -2.31
C PRO A 532 13.88 20.17 -2.20
N ASN A 533 12.58 20.39 -2.41
CA ASN A 533 11.54 19.37 -2.27
C ASN A 533 11.12 18.73 -3.61
N VAL A 534 11.88 18.83 -4.69
CA VAL A 534 11.56 18.16 -5.95
C VAL A 534 11.64 16.64 -5.83
N THR A 535 10.93 15.95 -6.70
CA THR A 535 11.08 14.49 -6.86
C THR A 535 12.51 14.15 -7.26
N ARG A 536 13.06 13.14 -6.62
CA ARG A 536 14.39 12.57 -6.92
C ARG A 536 14.26 11.09 -7.19
N LEU A 537 15.10 10.58 -8.09
CA LEU A 537 15.27 9.16 -8.32
C LEU A 537 16.44 8.61 -7.54
N GLU A 538 16.32 7.38 -7.08
CA GLU A 538 17.41 6.52 -6.60
C GLU A 538 17.31 5.14 -7.27
N GLU A 539 18.46 4.41 -7.28
CA GLU A 539 18.53 3.06 -7.88
C GLU A 539 18.11 1.98 -6.89
#